data_d0c6c328c98a17692682b94ec58dab54
#
_entry.id   d0c6c328c98a17692682b94ec58dab54
#
_cell.length_a   1.000
_cell.length_b   1.000
_cell.length_c   1.000
_cell.angle_alpha   90.00
_cell.angle_beta   90.00
_cell.angle_gamma   90.00
#
_symmetry.space_group_name_H-M   'P 1'
#
loop_
_entity.id
_entity.type
_entity.pdbx_description
1 polymer ?
#
loop_
_entity_poly.entity_id
_entity_poly.type
_entity_poly.pdbx_seq_one_letter_code
_entity_poly.pdbx_strand_id
1 'polypeptide(L)'
;MKINFLLGSVIFICAGCSDFVPFQPNPDEYTMWSSSGASQLDVKKAMLECGYPSPFSINERQLNLFPSNNEVALISRCMEKSGFVYKDKSYNFCRSFRDLPACQPDAPLRRRELSRRLDSPFCEKYVNADACKP
;
A
#
# COMPACT_ATOMS: atom_id res chain seq x y z
N MET A 1 14.84 19.39 71.20
CA MET A 1 15.12 18.34 70.21
C MET A 1 14.19 18.60 69.04
N LYS A 2 14.69 19.25 67.94
CA LYS A 2 13.89 19.61 66.79
C LYS A 2 14.19 18.62 65.64
N ILE A 3 13.19 17.79 65.32
CA ILE A 3 13.26 16.85 64.23
C ILE A 3 12.73 17.58 62.99
N ASN A 4 13.65 17.96 62.07
CA ASN A 4 13.32 18.47 60.78
C ASN A 4 12.95 17.31 59.83
N PHE A 5 11.68 17.19 59.48
CA PHE A 5 11.20 16.29 58.45
C PHE A 5 11.44 16.93 57.10
N LEU A 6 12.46 16.51 56.39
CA LEU A 6 12.70 16.83 54.99
C LEU A 6 11.75 15.96 54.17
N LEU A 7 10.66 16.54 53.71
CA LEU A 7 9.81 15.93 52.65
C LEU A 7 10.57 16.00 51.31
N GLY A 8 11.17 14.86 50.94
CA GLY A 8 11.67 14.65 49.60
C GLY A 8 10.55 14.51 48.59
N SER A 9 10.30 15.57 47.82
CA SER A 9 9.40 15.47 46.66
C SER A 9 10.05 14.63 45.58
N VAL A 10 9.57 13.41 45.42
CA VAL A 10 9.92 12.56 44.27
C VAL A 10 9.08 13.05 43.07
N ILE A 11 9.71 13.81 42.21
CA ILE A 11 9.12 14.20 40.92
C ILE A 11 9.25 12.99 40.00
N PHE A 12 8.14 12.27 39.81
CA PHE A 12 8.00 11.28 38.73
C PHE A 12 7.95 12.04 37.41
N ILE A 13 9.07 12.09 36.70
CA ILE A 13 9.11 12.50 35.31
C ILE A 13 8.55 11.35 34.48
N CYS A 14 7.25 11.38 34.21
CA CYS A 14 6.67 10.55 33.19
C CYS A 14 7.21 11.02 31.82
N ALA A 15 8.33 10.44 31.38
CA ALA A 15 8.73 10.52 29.98
C ALA A 15 7.68 9.75 29.18
N GLY A 16 6.59 10.42 28.82
CA GLY A 16 5.61 9.89 27.92
C GLY A 16 6.28 9.57 26.60
N CYS A 17 6.16 8.33 26.14
CA CYS A 17 6.49 7.97 24.76
C CYS A 17 5.59 8.79 23.83
N SER A 18 6.10 9.93 23.36
CA SER A 18 5.38 10.88 22.52
C SER A 18 5.17 10.38 21.06
N ASP A 19 5.74 9.22 20.70
CA ASP A 19 5.72 8.71 19.34
C ASP A 19 4.70 7.58 19.11
N PHE A 20 3.95 7.18 20.13
CA PHE A 20 2.89 6.22 19.96
C PHE A 20 1.60 6.94 19.54
N VAL A 21 1.28 6.93 18.24
CA VAL A 21 -0.01 7.37 17.72
C VAL A 21 -0.88 6.13 17.48
N PRO A 22 -1.74 5.76 18.44
CA PRO A 22 -2.63 4.63 18.27
C PRO A 22 -3.67 4.96 17.18
N PHE A 23 -3.98 3.97 16.33
CA PHE A 23 -5.05 4.05 15.32
C PHE A 23 -4.80 4.93 14.10
N GLN A 24 -3.57 5.10 13.66
CA GLN A 24 -3.35 5.66 12.32
C GLN A 24 -3.84 4.64 11.27
N PRO A 25 -4.74 5.03 10.37
CA PRO A 25 -5.08 4.19 9.24
C PRO A 25 -3.85 3.95 8.39
N ASN A 26 -3.76 2.77 7.77
CA ASN A 26 -2.70 2.51 6.80
C ASN A 26 -2.74 3.60 5.72
N PRO A 27 -1.58 4.06 5.23
CA PRO A 27 -1.55 5.00 4.12
C PRO A 27 -2.24 4.39 2.89
N ASP A 28 -2.88 5.24 2.10
CA ASP A 28 -3.47 4.81 0.85
C ASP A 28 -2.42 4.14 -0.05
N GLU A 29 -2.74 3.00 -0.62
CA GLU A 29 -1.79 2.16 -1.36
C GLU A 29 -1.13 2.91 -2.52
N TYR A 30 -1.84 3.81 -3.22
CA TYR A 30 -1.26 4.60 -4.30
C TYR A 30 -0.13 5.51 -3.83
N THR A 31 -0.10 5.89 -2.56
CA THR A 31 0.98 6.71 -2.00
C THR A 31 2.27 5.93 -1.76
N MET A 32 2.18 4.61 -1.78
CA MET A 32 3.32 3.70 -1.60
C MET A 32 4.10 3.44 -2.89
N TRP A 33 3.53 3.77 -4.05
CA TRP A 33 4.18 3.63 -5.34
C TRP A 33 4.65 4.98 -5.88
N SER A 34 5.77 4.99 -6.58
CA SER A 34 6.31 6.18 -7.25
C SER A 34 7.06 5.81 -8.52
N SER A 35 7.07 6.71 -9.48
CA SER A 35 7.91 6.66 -10.67
C SER A 35 8.36 8.07 -11.01
N SER A 36 9.54 8.22 -11.63
CA SER A 36 10.05 9.53 -12.02
C SER A 36 9.08 10.21 -12.99
N GLY A 37 8.66 11.43 -12.66
CA GLY A 37 7.73 12.22 -13.46
C GLY A 37 6.26 11.80 -13.42
N ALA A 38 5.91 10.71 -12.74
CA ALA A 38 4.53 10.28 -12.61
C ALA A 38 3.80 11.07 -11.51
N SER A 39 2.60 11.56 -11.84
CA SER A 39 1.67 12.13 -10.87
C SER A 39 0.99 11.04 -10.05
N GLN A 40 0.32 11.41 -8.96
CA GLN A 40 -0.51 10.46 -8.20
C GLN A 40 -1.65 9.87 -9.05
N LEU A 41 -2.17 10.63 -10.01
CA LEU A 41 -3.19 10.13 -10.94
C LEU A 41 -2.60 9.05 -11.86
N ASP A 42 -1.38 9.24 -12.36
CA ASP A 42 -0.69 8.22 -13.16
C ASP A 42 -0.46 6.93 -12.39
N VAL A 43 -0.08 7.06 -11.11
CA VAL A 43 0.07 5.90 -10.21
C VAL A 43 -1.26 5.16 -10.07
N LYS A 44 -2.36 5.87 -9.77
CA LYS A 44 -3.69 5.26 -9.61
C LYS A 44 -4.15 4.55 -10.90
N LYS A 45 -3.94 5.18 -12.07
CA LYS A 45 -4.23 4.56 -13.37
C LYS A 45 -3.40 3.29 -13.57
N ALA A 46 -2.10 3.35 -13.32
CA ALA A 46 -1.20 2.19 -13.47
C ALA A 46 -1.59 1.03 -12.54
N MET A 47 -1.96 1.33 -11.29
CA MET A 47 -2.40 0.31 -10.34
C MET A 47 -3.63 -0.45 -10.85
N LEU A 48 -4.66 0.27 -11.29
CA LEU A 48 -5.87 -0.35 -11.83
C LEU A 48 -5.58 -1.16 -13.11
N GLU A 49 -4.71 -0.65 -13.98
CA GLU A 49 -4.29 -1.34 -15.22
C GLU A 49 -3.46 -2.60 -14.93
N CYS A 50 -2.75 -2.64 -13.80
CA CYS A 50 -2.06 -3.83 -13.32
C CYS A 50 -2.98 -4.81 -12.59
N GLY A 51 -4.19 -4.41 -12.20
CA GLY A 51 -5.20 -5.28 -11.60
C GLY A 51 -5.44 -5.04 -10.11
N TYR A 52 -5.00 -3.89 -9.55
CA TYR A 52 -5.48 -3.50 -8.22
C TYR A 52 -7.00 -3.38 -8.24
N PRO A 53 -7.70 -3.91 -7.25
CA PRO A 53 -9.14 -3.74 -7.15
C PRO A 53 -9.56 -2.30 -6.84
N SER A 54 -8.67 -1.56 -6.19
CA SER A 54 -8.81 -0.15 -5.83
C SER A 54 -7.42 0.50 -5.73
N PRO A 55 -7.25 1.79 -6.06
CA PRO A 55 -5.98 2.47 -5.85
C PRO A 55 -5.70 2.80 -4.38
N PHE A 56 -6.66 2.61 -3.49
CA PHE A 56 -6.53 2.92 -2.07
C PHE A 56 -6.08 1.73 -1.23
N SER A 57 -6.41 0.51 -1.66
CA SER A 57 -6.05 -0.72 -0.95
C SER A 57 -6.01 -1.92 -1.89
N ILE A 58 -5.09 -2.84 -1.63
CA ILE A 58 -5.06 -4.16 -2.30
C ILE A 58 -6.19 -5.07 -1.78
N ASN A 59 -6.55 -4.94 -0.50
CA ASN A 59 -7.66 -5.62 0.13
C ASN A 59 -8.81 -4.63 0.31
N GLU A 60 -9.71 -4.58 -0.66
CA GLU A 60 -10.77 -3.57 -0.65
C GLU A 60 -12.04 -4.12 0.04
N ARG A 61 -12.16 -3.80 1.33
CA ARG A 61 -13.29 -4.27 2.15
C ARG A 61 -14.64 -3.75 1.69
N GLN A 62 -14.70 -2.52 1.22
CA GLN A 62 -15.96 -1.92 0.75
C GLN A 62 -16.49 -2.59 -0.51
N LEU A 63 -15.60 -3.22 -1.28
CA LEU A 63 -15.92 -3.99 -2.48
C LEU A 63 -15.91 -5.51 -2.21
N ASN A 64 -15.63 -5.93 -0.97
CA ASN A 64 -15.49 -7.35 -0.59
C ASN A 64 -14.47 -8.10 -1.47
N LEU A 65 -13.33 -7.47 -1.76
CA LEU A 65 -12.30 -7.99 -2.65
C LEU A 65 -11.01 -8.26 -1.89
N PHE A 66 -10.55 -9.51 -1.97
CA PHE A 66 -9.34 -10.00 -1.30
C PHE A 66 -8.54 -10.85 -2.29
N PRO A 67 -7.65 -10.23 -3.10
CA PRO A 67 -6.85 -10.96 -4.07
C PRO A 67 -6.01 -12.05 -3.40
N SER A 68 -5.84 -13.19 -4.08
CA SER A 68 -4.91 -14.21 -3.61
C SER A 68 -3.47 -13.72 -3.62
N ASN A 69 -2.59 -14.37 -2.86
CA ASN A 69 -1.16 -14.02 -2.86
C ASN A 69 -0.54 -14.10 -4.26
N ASN A 70 -0.96 -15.04 -5.09
CA ASN A 70 -0.48 -15.13 -6.47
C ASN A 70 -0.94 -13.95 -7.32
N GLU A 71 -2.18 -13.48 -7.13
CA GLU A 71 -2.68 -12.28 -7.80
C GLU A 71 -1.92 -11.02 -7.34
N VAL A 72 -1.65 -10.89 -6.04
CA VAL A 72 -0.83 -9.80 -5.50
C VAL A 72 0.56 -9.80 -6.13
N ALA A 73 1.17 -10.98 -6.30
CA ALA A 73 2.47 -11.11 -6.97
C ALA A 73 2.42 -10.66 -8.43
N LEU A 74 1.38 -11.03 -9.19
CA LEU A 74 1.19 -10.58 -10.58
C LEU A 74 1.05 -9.06 -10.67
N ILE A 75 0.27 -8.46 -9.77
CA ILE A 75 0.06 -7.02 -9.69
C ILE A 75 1.37 -6.29 -9.37
N SER A 76 2.09 -6.72 -8.33
CA SER A 76 3.36 -6.10 -7.90
C SER A 76 4.39 -6.14 -9.02
N ARG A 77 4.56 -7.29 -9.68
CA ARG A 77 5.48 -7.43 -10.82
C ARG A 77 5.08 -6.57 -12.02
N CYS A 78 3.77 -6.39 -12.27
CA CYS A 78 3.28 -5.49 -13.30
C CYS A 78 3.67 -4.04 -13.00
N MET A 79 3.51 -3.58 -11.77
CA MET A 79 3.89 -2.23 -11.34
C MET A 79 5.40 -2.02 -11.50
N GLU A 80 6.22 -2.94 -10.97
CA GLU A 80 7.69 -2.88 -11.08
C GLU A 80 8.14 -2.87 -12.55
N LYS A 81 7.57 -3.73 -13.38
CA LYS A 81 7.88 -3.79 -14.82
C LYS A 81 7.46 -2.51 -15.57
N SER A 82 6.47 -1.82 -15.06
CA SER A 82 6.00 -0.53 -15.60
C SER A 82 6.82 0.67 -15.11
N GLY A 83 7.91 0.43 -14.36
CA GLY A 83 8.82 1.46 -13.88
C GLY A 83 8.40 2.14 -12.57
N PHE A 84 7.45 1.56 -11.85
CA PHE A 84 7.08 2.02 -10.51
C PHE A 84 7.91 1.32 -9.43
N VAL A 85 8.25 2.06 -8.39
CA VAL A 85 9.02 1.59 -7.24
C VAL A 85 8.17 1.73 -5.99
N TYR A 86 8.12 0.67 -5.19
CA TYR A 86 7.47 0.72 -3.88
C TYR A 86 8.35 1.46 -2.88
N LYS A 87 7.78 2.34 -2.06
CA LYS A 87 8.54 3.18 -1.13
C LYS A 87 9.35 2.38 -0.12
N ASP A 88 8.79 1.31 0.39
CA ASP A 88 9.54 0.37 1.20
C ASP A 88 10.41 -0.51 0.29
N LYS A 89 11.67 -0.13 0.14
CA LYS A 89 12.64 -0.88 -0.68
C LYS A 89 12.93 -2.29 -0.15
N SER A 90 12.59 -2.58 1.09
CA SER A 90 12.67 -3.93 1.65
C SER A 90 11.52 -4.81 1.18
N TYR A 91 10.43 -4.19 0.75
CA TYR A 91 9.27 -4.87 0.23
C TYR A 91 9.56 -5.41 -1.18
N ASN A 92 9.67 -6.71 -1.26
CA ASN A 92 9.62 -7.44 -2.52
C ASN A 92 8.73 -8.66 -2.27
N PHE A 93 7.54 -8.63 -2.83
CA PHE A 93 6.53 -9.65 -2.57
C PHE A 93 7.05 -11.06 -2.91
N CYS A 94 7.69 -11.21 -4.05
CA CYS A 94 8.26 -12.48 -4.47
C CYS A 94 9.46 -12.95 -3.64
N ARG A 95 10.14 -12.06 -2.92
CA ARG A 95 11.17 -12.48 -1.95
C ARG A 95 10.56 -13.23 -0.77
N SER A 96 9.39 -12.78 -0.33
CA SER A 96 8.69 -13.38 0.79
C SER A 96 7.88 -14.62 0.40
N PHE A 97 7.45 -14.72 -0.87
CA PHE A 97 6.59 -15.77 -1.39
C PHE A 97 7.17 -16.42 -2.65
N ARG A 98 8.37 -16.99 -2.52
CA ARG A 98 9.16 -17.51 -3.67
C ARG A 98 8.48 -18.64 -4.44
N ASP A 99 7.65 -19.43 -3.76
CA ASP A 99 7.03 -20.63 -4.33
C ASP A 99 5.75 -20.32 -5.13
N LEU A 100 5.31 -19.07 -5.15
CA LEU A 100 4.13 -18.69 -5.94
C LEU A 100 4.41 -18.84 -7.45
N PRO A 101 3.46 -19.35 -8.24
CA PRO A 101 3.59 -19.44 -9.70
C PRO A 101 3.98 -18.10 -10.34
N ALA A 102 3.39 -17.00 -9.89
CA ALA A 102 3.70 -15.66 -10.38
C ALA A 102 5.11 -15.18 -10.05
N CYS A 103 5.81 -15.79 -9.09
CA CYS A 103 7.16 -15.44 -8.67
C CYS A 103 8.26 -16.29 -9.31
N GLN A 104 7.90 -17.27 -10.14
CA GLN A 104 8.87 -18.10 -10.83
C GLN A 104 9.63 -17.27 -11.90
N PRO A 105 10.90 -17.61 -12.21
CA PRO A 105 11.71 -16.85 -13.16
C PRO A 105 11.12 -16.77 -14.57
N ASP A 106 10.42 -17.82 -14.99
CA ASP A 106 9.78 -17.96 -16.30
C ASP A 106 8.29 -17.58 -16.30
N ALA A 107 7.76 -17.13 -15.17
CA ALA A 107 6.36 -16.73 -15.06
C ALA A 107 6.03 -15.56 -16.02
N PRO A 108 4.93 -15.63 -16.76
CA PRO A 108 4.52 -14.56 -17.65
C PRO A 108 4.29 -13.27 -16.88
N LEU A 109 4.81 -12.16 -17.43
CA LEU A 109 4.62 -10.85 -16.84
C LEU A 109 3.29 -10.24 -17.31
N ARG A 110 2.44 -9.88 -16.35
CA ARG A 110 1.25 -9.08 -16.64
C ARG A 110 1.68 -7.71 -17.15
N ARG A 111 0.99 -7.22 -18.18
CA ARG A 111 1.15 -5.86 -18.69
C ARG A 111 -0.01 -4.98 -18.24
N ARG A 112 0.23 -3.69 -18.22
CA ARG A 112 -0.83 -2.70 -18.01
C ARG A 112 -1.82 -2.76 -19.17
N GLU A 113 -3.12 -2.73 -18.86
CA GLU A 113 -4.19 -2.75 -19.86
C GLU A 113 -5.29 -1.75 -19.49
N LEU A 114 -5.63 -0.89 -20.44
CA LEU A 114 -6.70 0.11 -20.25
C LEU A 114 -8.05 -0.55 -19.95
N SER A 115 -8.37 -1.64 -20.64
CA SER A 115 -9.62 -2.39 -20.40
C SER A 115 -9.73 -2.87 -18.96
N ARG A 116 -8.64 -3.43 -18.40
CA ARG A 116 -8.62 -3.88 -17.00
C ARG A 116 -8.87 -2.73 -16.02
N ARG A 117 -8.41 -1.52 -16.32
CA ARG A 117 -8.70 -0.34 -15.51
C ARG A 117 -10.18 0.03 -15.58
N LEU A 118 -10.71 0.15 -16.80
CA LEU A 118 -12.10 0.56 -17.01
C LEU A 118 -13.10 -0.46 -16.47
N ASP A 119 -12.77 -1.75 -16.56
CA ASP A 119 -13.57 -2.87 -16.04
C ASP A 119 -13.23 -3.21 -14.58
N SER A 120 -12.43 -2.38 -13.90
CA SER A 120 -12.09 -2.63 -12.50
C SER A 120 -13.28 -2.41 -11.59
N PRO A 121 -13.41 -3.18 -10.48
CA PRO A 121 -14.49 -2.97 -9.50
C PRO A 121 -14.55 -1.54 -8.96
N PHE A 122 -13.40 -0.87 -8.85
CA PHE A 122 -13.34 0.53 -8.46
C PHE A 122 -14.02 1.43 -9.49
N CYS A 123 -13.71 1.25 -10.78
CA CYS A 123 -14.28 2.09 -11.84
C CYS A 123 -15.75 1.77 -12.14
N GLU A 124 -16.18 0.53 -11.94
CA GLU A 124 -17.60 0.18 -11.99
C GLU A 124 -18.40 0.92 -10.92
N LYS A 125 -17.85 1.05 -9.72
CA LYS A 125 -18.50 1.74 -8.60
C LYS A 125 -18.36 3.27 -8.66
N TYR A 126 -17.21 3.76 -9.08
CA TYR A 126 -16.86 5.19 -9.08
C TYR A 126 -16.57 5.71 -10.49
N VAL A 127 -17.54 5.57 -11.39
CA VAL A 127 -17.44 5.86 -12.84
C VAL A 127 -16.91 7.27 -13.16
N ASN A 128 -17.11 8.24 -12.28
CA ASN A 128 -16.68 9.63 -12.47
C ASN A 128 -15.28 9.93 -11.88
N ALA A 129 -14.64 8.96 -11.25
CA ALA A 129 -13.31 9.15 -10.70
C ALA A 129 -12.28 9.43 -11.81
N ASP A 130 -11.35 10.36 -11.60
CA ASP A 130 -10.36 10.73 -12.62
C ASP A 130 -9.48 9.55 -13.04
N ALA A 131 -9.21 8.61 -12.14
CA ALA A 131 -8.49 7.39 -12.45
C ALA A 131 -9.23 6.47 -13.44
N CYS A 132 -10.55 6.62 -13.60
CA CYS A 132 -11.39 5.81 -14.48
C CYS A 132 -11.64 6.44 -15.84
N LYS A 133 -11.23 7.69 -16.02
CA LYS A 133 -11.32 8.35 -17.33
C LYS A 133 -10.23 7.84 -18.28
N PRO A 134 -10.51 7.68 -19.57
CA PRO A 134 -9.54 7.28 -20.58
C PRO A 134 -8.27 8.11 -20.59
#